data_cf8b8d14eb39bdc77f7dba9fdc9623ef
#
_entry.id   cf8b8d14eb39bdc77f7dba9fdc9623ef
#
_cell.length_a   1.000
_cell.length_b   1.000
_cell.length_c   1.000
_cell.angle_alpha   90.00
_cell.angle_beta   90.00
_cell.angle_gamma   90.00
#
_symmetry.space_group_name_H-M   'P 1'
#
loop_
_entity.id
_entity.type
_entity.pdbx_description
1 polymer ?
#
loop_
_entity_poly.entity_id
_entity_poly.type
_entity_poly.pdbx_seq_one_letter_code
_entity_poly.pdbx_strand_id
1 'polypeptide(L)'
;AITFTTGQKKLFCMRWFIHNGVVEWLCKWIWFGVINMKVLVSACIMGTNCKYNGKNNKNLAVINFLKDKEVISICPEVLAGMKIPRPCAEIVNGIVVDENGNDVNSEYNKAVSMALSKIQNEDIDLVILQSRSPTCGVNQIYDGSFTGKLISGMGFFAKALKQRGYNVIDVEEV
;
A
#
# COMPACT_ATOMS: atom_id res chain seq x y z
N ALA A 1 -18.09 -1.92 36.86
CA ALA A 1 -17.71 -1.63 35.46
C ALA A 1 -18.91 -0.99 34.79
N ILE A 2 -18.80 0.31 34.46
CA ILE A 2 -19.82 1.02 33.67
C ILE A 2 -19.20 1.26 32.31
N THR A 3 -19.72 0.60 31.29
CA THR A 3 -19.33 0.79 29.90
C THR A 3 -20.21 1.85 29.25
N PHE A 4 -19.61 2.98 28.86
CA PHE A 4 -20.24 3.94 27.96
C PHE A 4 -19.61 3.79 26.58
N THR A 5 -20.42 3.39 25.62
CA THR A 5 -20.09 3.32 24.21
C THR A 5 -20.44 4.64 23.53
N THR A 6 -19.47 5.53 23.40
CA THR A 6 -19.38 6.54 22.33
C THR A 6 -17.97 7.08 22.34
N GLY A 7 -17.18 6.81 21.28
CA GLY A 7 -15.79 7.26 21.13
C GLY A 7 -14.88 6.63 22.20
N GLN A 8 -14.18 5.59 21.88
CA GLN A 8 -13.48 4.69 22.82
C GLN A 8 -12.59 5.42 23.84
N LYS A 9 -13.15 5.70 25.02
CA LYS A 9 -12.39 6.02 26.23
C LYS A 9 -12.40 4.78 27.10
N LYS A 10 -11.34 3.98 27.09
CA LYS A 10 -11.18 2.91 28.09
C LYS A 10 -10.49 3.49 29.33
N LEU A 11 -11.20 3.50 30.44
CA LEU A 11 -10.64 3.83 31.75
C LEU A 11 -9.93 2.58 32.27
N PHE A 12 -8.59 2.57 32.30
CA PHE A 12 -7.83 1.57 33.04
C PHE A 12 -7.43 2.16 34.37
N CYS A 13 -8.03 1.67 35.46
CA CYS A 13 -7.63 2.00 36.83
C CYS A 13 -6.55 0.98 37.23
N MET A 14 -5.30 1.38 37.22
CA MET A 14 -4.19 0.57 37.71
C MET A 14 -3.31 1.34 38.66
N ARG A 15 -3.22 0.80 39.85
CA ARG A 15 -2.24 0.91 40.93
C ARG A 15 -2.70 1.63 42.18
N TRP A 16 -2.69 0.87 43.22
CA TRP A 16 -2.80 1.33 44.60
C TRP A 16 -1.44 1.90 45.02
N PHE A 17 -1.44 3.13 45.50
CA PHE A 17 -0.32 3.68 46.27
C PHE A 17 -0.85 4.11 47.62
N ILE A 18 -0.28 3.62 48.69
CA ILE A 18 -0.52 4.10 50.04
C ILE A 18 0.63 5.04 50.40
N HIS A 19 0.35 6.32 50.57
CA HIS A 19 1.27 7.27 51.15
C HIS A 19 0.55 7.97 52.31
N ASN A 20 1.17 7.91 53.51
CA ASN A 20 0.64 8.51 54.75
C ASN A 20 -0.81 8.17 55.12
N GLY A 21 -1.26 6.94 54.88
CA GLY A 21 -2.59 6.44 55.32
C GLY A 21 -3.77 6.98 54.53
N VAL A 22 -3.54 7.69 53.43
CA VAL A 22 -4.60 8.17 52.54
C VAL A 22 -4.51 7.41 51.19
N VAL A 23 -5.65 6.93 50.72
CA VAL A 23 -5.77 6.28 49.42
C VAL A 23 -6.08 7.34 48.38
N GLU A 24 -5.11 7.73 47.59
CA GLU A 24 -5.33 8.64 46.46
C GLU A 24 -5.57 7.85 45.17
N TRP A 25 -6.65 8.19 44.50
CA TRP A 25 -6.99 7.64 43.18
C TRP A 25 -6.41 8.53 42.08
N LEU A 26 -5.31 8.11 41.47
CA LEU A 26 -4.78 8.75 40.27
C LEU A 26 -5.41 8.12 39.04
N CYS A 27 -6.47 8.73 38.52
CA CYS A 27 -7.01 8.42 37.20
C CYS A 27 -6.13 9.05 36.12
N LYS A 28 -5.21 8.26 35.55
CA LYS A 28 -4.48 8.69 34.38
C LYS A 28 -5.33 8.43 33.13
N TRP A 29 -5.81 9.48 32.50
CA TRP A 29 -6.43 9.37 31.19
C TRP A 29 -5.35 9.06 30.17
N ILE A 30 -5.25 7.80 29.78
CA ILE A 30 -4.45 7.43 28.62
C ILE A 30 -5.34 7.67 27.40
N TRP A 31 -5.06 8.72 26.67
CA TRP A 31 -5.58 8.89 25.33
C TRP A 31 -4.95 7.78 24.46
N PHE A 32 -5.67 6.68 24.28
CA PHE A 32 -5.47 5.85 23.11
C PHE A 32 -6.06 6.66 21.94
N GLY A 33 -5.23 7.44 21.27
CA GLY A 33 -5.56 7.91 19.94
C GLY A 33 -5.96 6.66 19.14
N VAL A 34 -7.10 6.71 18.45
CA VAL A 34 -7.41 5.69 17.45
C VAL A 34 -6.21 5.70 16.52
N ILE A 35 -5.36 4.66 16.63
CA ILE A 35 -4.28 4.46 15.65
C ILE A 35 -5.03 4.11 14.38
N ASN A 36 -5.28 5.15 13.57
CA ASN A 36 -5.94 4.99 12.30
C ASN A 36 -4.87 4.44 11.35
N MET A 37 -4.94 3.14 11.05
CA MET A 37 -4.00 2.46 10.17
C MET A 37 -3.96 3.18 8.81
N LYS A 38 -2.80 3.64 8.40
CA LYS A 38 -2.59 4.30 7.10
C LYS A 38 -2.11 3.28 6.07
N VAL A 39 -2.88 3.10 5.01
CA VAL A 39 -2.63 2.09 3.99
C VAL A 39 -2.37 2.72 2.64
N LEU A 40 -1.23 2.38 2.03
CA LEU A 40 -0.96 2.69 0.63
C LEU A 40 -1.54 1.57 -0.24
N VAL A 41 -2.28 1.92 -1.28
CA VAL A 41 -2.90 0.94 -2.17
C VAL A 41 -2.71 1.30 -3.64
N SER A 42 -2.53 0.30 -4.51
CA SER A 42 -2.55 0.51 -5.97
C SER A 42 -3.91 1.05 -6.42
N ALA A 43 -3.95 2.19 -7.10
CA ALA A 43 -5.18 2.91 -7.46
C ALA A 43 -6.16 2.07 -8.30
N CYS A 44 -5.66 1.15 -9.12
CA CYS A 44 -6.50 0.25 -9.92
C CYS A 44 -7.35 -0.70 -9.05
N ILE A 45 -6.86 -1.08 -7.85
CA ILE A 45 -7.60 -1.92 -6.88
C ILE A 45 -8.82 -1.16 -6.32
N MET A 46 -8.70 0.16 -6.18
CA MET A 46 -9.79 1.02 -5.71
C MET A 46 -10.83 1.33 -6.80
N GLY A 47 -10.62 0.86 -8.03
CA GLY A 47 -11.52 1.07 -9.16
C GLY A 47 -11.13 2.23 -10.08
N THR A 48 -9.97 2.86 -9.88
CA THR A 48 -9.46 3.87 -10.81
C THR A 48 -9.03 3.22 -12.12
N ASN A 49 -9.49 3.74 -13.25
CA ASN A 49 -9.16 3.25 -14.59
C ASN A 49 -7.77 3.69 -15.03
N CYS A 50 -6.73 3.14 -14.39
CA CYS A 50 -5.34 3.53 -14.57
C CYS A 50 -4.43 2.41 -15.10
N LYS A 51 -4.98 1.23 -15.40
CA LYS A 51 -4.23 0.16 -16.04
C LYS A 51 -3.81 0.55 -17.45
N TYR A 52 -2.81 -0.16 -17.98
CA TYR A 52 -2.33 0.04 -19.35
C TYR A 52 -3.45 0.02 -20.41
N ASN A 53 -4.49 -0.80 -20.22
CA ASN A 53 -5.62 -0.97 -21.14
C ASN A 53 -6.83 -0.06 -20.83
N GLY A 54 -6.68 0.95 -19.97
CA GLY A 54 -7.76 1.87 -19.57
C GLY A 54 -8.81 1.27 -18.63
N LYS A 55 -8.57 0.07 -18.08
CA LYS A 55 -9.47 -0.59 -17.12
C LYS A 55 -8.93 -0.46 -15.69
N ASN A 56 -9.62 -1.07 -14.74
CA ASN A 56 -9.22 -1.20 -13.34
C ASN A 56 -9.20 -2.67 -12.90
N ASN A 57 -8.77 -2.91 -11.66
CA ASN A 57 -8.79 -4.21 -10.99
C ASN A 57 -9.53 -4.08 -9.65
N LYS A 58 -10.71 -3.43 -9.66
CA LYS A 58 -11.51 -3.20 -8.45
C LYS A 58 -11.67 -4.47 -7.64
N ASN A 59 -11.22 -4.43 -6.38
CA ASN A 59 -11.31 -5.54 -5.45
C ASN A 59 -12.17 -5.15 -4.25
N LEU A 60 -13.34 -5.79 -4.12
CA LEU A 60 -14.29 -5.47 -3.06
C LEU A 60 -13.81 -5.92 -1.68
N ALA A 61 -13.01 -6.99 -1.56
CA ALA A 61 -12.43 -7.43 -0.30
C ALA A 61 -11.49 -6.36 0.25
N VAL A 62 -10.55 -5.88 -0.59
CA VAL A 62 -9.63 -4.79 -0.22
C VAL A 62 -10.39 -3.51 0.13
N ILE A 63 -11.39 -3.11 -0.66
CA ILE A 63 -12.20 -1.92 -0.38
C ILE A 63 -12.91 -2.05 0.97
N ASN A 64 -13.45 -3.22 1.29
CA ASN A 64 -14.08 -3.48 2.59
C ASN A 64 -13.06 -3.45 3.74
N PHE A 65 -11.88 -4.00 3.54
CA PHE A 65 -10.77 -3.94 4.51
C PHE A 65 -10.34 -2.50 4.83
N LEU A 66 -10.44 -1.61 3.85
CA LEU A 66 -9.97 -0.23 3.94
C LEU A 66 -11.00 0.77 4.51
N LYS A 67 -12.26 0.37 4.77
CA LYS A 67 -13.37 1.28 5.12
C LYS A 67 -13.12 2.18 6.34
N ASP A 68 -12.36 1.68 7.30
CA ASP A 68 -12.07 2.35 8.58
C ASP A 68 -10.60 2.81 8.69
N LYS A 69 -9.90 2.91 7.55
CA LYS A 69 -8.48 3.21 7.48
C LYS A 69 -8.20 4.49 6.68
N GLU A 70 -7.08 5.12 6.96
CA GLU A 70 -6.58 6.20 6.12
C GLU A 70 -5.94 5.61 4.86
N VAL A 71 -6.40 6.03 3.68
CA VAL A 71 -6.01 5.41 2.43
C VAL A 71 -5.26 6.38 1.53
N ILE A 72 -4.05 6.00 1.13
CA ILE A 72 -3.28 6.66 0.08
C ILE A 72 -3.37 5.79 -1.18
N SER A 73 -4.06 6.27 -2.21
CA SER A 73 -4.24 5.56 -3.46
C SER A 73 -3.30 6.12 -4.53
N ILE A 74 -2.42 5.29 -5.08
CA ILE A 74 -1.41 5.70 -6.08
C ILE A 74 -1.35 4.71 -7.24
N CYS A 75 -1.23 5.26 -8.47
CA CYS A 75 -0.69 4.55 -9.63
C CYS A 75 0.62 5.25 -10.02
N PRO A 76 1.79 4.64 -9.85
CA PRO A 76 3.08 5.25 -10.17
C PRO A 76 3.16 5.71 -11.62
N GLU A 77 2.68 4.90 -12.55
CA GLU A 77 2.73 5.17 -14.00
C GLU A 77 1.91 6.41 -14.36
N VAL A 78 0.68 6.53 -13.80
CA VAL A 78 -0.17 7.71 -14.01
C VAL A 78 0.42 8.95 -13.34
N LEU A 79 0.99 8.79 -12.15
CA LEU A 79 1.66 9.88 -11.44
C LEU A 79 2.83 10.45 -12.25
N ALA A 80 3.54 9.61 -13.01
CA ALA A 80 4.61 10.02 -13.92
C ALA A 80 4.12 10.60 -15.25
N GLY A 81 2.80 10.68 -15.46
CA GLY A 81 2.20 11.21 -16.68
C GLY A 81 2.15 10.23 -17.85
N MET A 82 2.30 8.92 -17.59
CA MET A 82 2.18 7.91 -18.64
C MET A 82 0.75 7.86 -19.16
N LYS A 83 0.59 7.78 -20.48
CA LYS A 83 -0.71 7.80 -21.16
C LYS A 83 -1.55 6.55 -20.83
N ILE A 84 -2.86 6.70 -20.93
CA ILE A 84 -3.85 5.63 -20.87
C ILE A 84 -4.74 5.73 -22.12
N PRO A 85 -4.87 4.67 -22.94
CA PRO A 85 -4.15 3.40 -22.87
C PRO A 85 -2.66 3.55 -23.25
N ARG A 86 -1.87 2.55 -22.89
CA ARG A 86 -0.46 2.41 -23.27
C ARG A 86 -0.15 0.94 -23.58
N PRO A 87 0.94 0.63 -24.30
CA PRO A 87 1.37 -0.74 -24.54
C PRO A 87 1.57 -1.52 -23.23
N CYS A 88 1.28 -2.81 -23.26
CA CYS A 88 1.62 -3.71 -22.16
C CYS A 88 3.15 -3.75 -22.01
N ALA A 89 3.63 -3.90 -20.78
CA ALA A 89 5.07 -3.96 -20.51
C ALA A 89 5.39 -5.07 -19.52
N GLU A 90 6.56 -5.69 -19.71
CA GLU A 90 7.08 -6.75 -18.83
C GLU A 90 8.55 -6.45 -18.49
N ILE A 91 9.08 -7.16 -17.48
CA ILE A 91 10.49 -7.06 -17.11
C ILE A 91 11.28 -8.11 -17.90
N VAL A 92 12.18 -7.65 -18.76
CA VAL A 92 13.06 -8.47 -19.60
C VAL A 92 14.50 -8.20 -19.18
N ASN A 93 15.23 -9.21 -18.71
CA ASN A 93 16.64 -9.07 -18.30
C ASN A 93 16.89 -7.90 -17.31
N GLY A 94 15.91 -7.62 -16.45
CA GLY A 94 16.03 -6.58 -15.42
C GLY A 94 15.67 -5.16 -15.86
N ILE A 95 15.24 -4.95 -17.09
CA ILE A 95 14.71 -3.69 -17.62
C ILE A 95 13.24 -3.84 -18.03
N VAL A 96 12.49 -2.75 -18.04
CA VAL A 96 11.09 -2.77 -18.51
C VAL A 96 11.04 -2.51 -20.00
N VAL A 97 10.41 -3.45 -20.72
CA VAL A 97 10.24 -3.41 -22.18
C VAL A 97 8.74 -3.47 -22.47
N ASP A 98 8.26 -2.74 -23.48
CA ASP A 98 6.88 -2.84 -23.93
C ASP A 98 6.67 -3.97 -24.95
N GLU A 99 5.41 -4.31 -25.25
CA GLU A 99 5.04 -5.38 -26.20
C GLU A 99 5.50 -5.11 -27.65
N ASN A 100 5.93 -3.88 -27.96
CA ASN A 100 6.50 -3.50 -29.25
C ASN A 100 8.04 -3.61 -29.27
N GLY A 101 8.65 -4.04 -28.15
CA GLY A 101 10.09 -4.16 -28.01
C GLY A 101 10.81 -2.87 -27.64
N ASN A 102 10.11 -1.80 -27.30
CA ASN A 102 10.73 -0.54 -26.89
C ASN A 102 11.21 -0.63 -25.43
N ASP A 103 12.41 -0.15 -25.16
CA ASP A 103 12.90 0.08 -23.79
C ASP A 103 12.14 1.27 -23.18
N VAL A 104 11.34 0.99 -22.15
CA VAL A 104 10.57 1.98 -21.38
C VAL A 104 11.04 2.06 -19.92
N ASN A 105 12.24 1.54 -19.66
CA ASN A 105 12.80 1.41 -18.32
C ASN A 105 12.98 2.77 -17.61
N SER A 106 13.35 3.81 -18.36
CA SER A 106 13.52 5.14 -17.80
C SER A 106 12.21 5.73 -17.28
N GLU A 107 11.10 5.53 -18.00
CA GLU A 107 9.76 5.98 -17.63
C GLU A 107 9.26 5.27 -16.37
N TYR A 108 9.50 3.96 -16.27
CA TYR A 108 9.12 3.19 -15.09
C TYR A 108 9.96 3.55 -13.86
N ASN A 109 11.26 3.77 -14.02
CA ASN A 109 12.10 4.25 -12.92
C ASN A 109 11.69 5.65 -12.44
N LYS A 110 11.35 6.56 -13.36
CA LYS A 110 10.79 7.87 -13.03
C LYS A 110 9.48 7.72 -12.27
N ALA A 111 8.58 6.84 -12.72
CA ALA A 111 7.31 6.56 -12.06
C ALA A 111 7.49 6.10 -10.60
N VAL A 112 8.42 5.17 -10.38
CA VAL A 112 8.78 4.69 -9.04
C VAL A 112 9.35 5.81 -8.19
N SER A 113 10.28 6.60 -8.72
CA SER A 113 10.88 7.72 -8.00
C SER A 113 9.85 8.75 -7.58
N MET A 114 8.93 9.14 -8.46
CA MET A 114 7.84 10.08 -8.15
C MET A 114 6.88 9.52 -7.09
N ALA A 115 6.52 8.24 -7.18
CA ALA A 115 5.66 7.60 -6.19
C ALA A 115 6.31 7.55 -4.81
N LEU A 116 7.61 7.22 -4.73
CA LEU A 116 8.37 7.23 -3.49
C LEU A 116 8.48 8.64 -2.89
N SER A 117 8.76 9.64 -3.71
CA SER A 117 8.82 11.04 -3.25
C SER A 117 7.47 11.52 -2.69
N LYS A 118 6.36 11.06 -3.28
CA LYS A 118 5.03 11.43 -2.81
C LYS A 118 4.71 10.89 -1.43
N ILE A 119 5.26 9.75 -1.06
CA ILE A 119 4.97 9.06 0.21
C ILE A 119 6.09 9.19 1.26
N GLN A 120 7.19 9.87 0.94
CA GLN A 120 8.39 9.90 1.79
C GLN A 120 8.18 10.45 3.21
N ASN A 121 7.14 11.27 3.40
CA ASN A 121 6.79 11.88 4.70
C ASN A 121 5.52 11.26 5.31
N GLU A 122 5.04 10.14 4.73
CA GLU A 122 3.84 9.45 5.20
C GLU A 122 4.24 8.28 6.09
N ASP A 123 3.60 8.19 7.25
CA ASP A 123 3.75 7.05 8.16
C ASP A 123 2.78 5.93 7.73
N ILE A 124 3.26 5.05 6.85
CA ILE A 124 2.47 4.00 6.21
C ILE A 124 2.66 2.68 6.94
N ASP A 125 1.57 2.14 7.50
CA ASP A 125 1.56 0.87 8.24
C ASP A 125 1.54 -0.35 7.32
N LEU A 126 0.86 -0.24 6.18
CA LEU A 126 0.68 -1.34 5.23
C LEU A 126 0.63 -0.84 3.79
N VAL A 127 1.18 -1.62 2.89
CA VAL A 127 1.10 -1.39 1.44
C VAL A 127 0.44 -2.59 0.76
N ILE A 128 -0.64 -2.35 0.00
CA ILE A 128 -1.35 -3.38 -0.78
C ILE A 128 -1.18 -3.08 -2.27
N LEU A 129 -0.49 -3.95 -2.97
CA LEU A 129 -0.17 -3.73 -4.38
C LEU A 129 -0.85 -4.74 -5.31
N GLN A 130 -1.06 -4.30 -6.55
CA GLN A 130 -1.63 -5.13 -7.61
C GLN A 130 -0.63 -6.19 -8.07
N SER A 131 -1.09 -7.45 -8.14
CA SER A 131 -0.32 -8.61 -8.63
C SER A 131 0.18 -8.43 -10.07
N ARG A 132 1.28 -9.10 -10.38
CA ARG A 132 1.75 -9.38 -11.75
C ARG A 132 2.12 -8.16 -12.59
N SER A 133 2.13 -6.98 -12.02
CA SER A 133 2.55 -5.75 -12.72
C SER A 133 4.07 -5.60 -12.69
N PRO A 134 4.72 -5.11 -13.76
CA PRO A 134 6.14 -4.77 -13.74
C PRO A 134 6.48 -3.66 -12.74
N THR A 135 5.48 -2.90 -12.31
CA THR A 135 5.61 -1.87 -11.27
C THR A 135 5.25 -2.41 -9.89
N CYS A 136 4.05 -2.98 -9.74
CA CYS A 136 3.41 -3.27 -8.46
C CYS A 136 3.49 -4.74 -8.03
N GLY A 137 3.80 -5.70 -8.91
CA GLY A 137 3.81 -7.14 -8.58
C GLY A 137 4.66 -7.43 -7.35
N VAL A 138 4.13 -8.19 -6.38
CA VAL A 138 4.81 -8.46 -5.10
C VAL A 138 5.46 -9.83 -5.08
N ASN A 139 4.73 -10.86 -5.49
CA ASN A 139 5.17 -12.26 -5.42
C ASN A 139 5.50 -12.82 -6.80
N GLN A 140 4.77 -12.38 -7.82
CA GLN A 140 4.89 -12.86 -9.18
C GLN A 140 4.87 -11.72 -10.20
N ILE A 141 5.59 -11.91 -11.29
CA ILE A 141 5.59 -11.04 -12.48
C ILE A 141 5.53 -11.91 -13.73
N TYR A 142 5.25 -11.33 -14.88
CA TYR A 142 5.41 -11.99 -16.16
C TYR A 142 6.90 -12.16 -16.50
N ASP A 143 7.23 -13.23 -17.24
CA ASP A 143 8.61 -13.66 -17.49
C ASP A 143 9.36 -12.87 -18.58
N GLY A 144 8.73 -11.88 -19.18
CA GLY A 144 9.29 -11.04 -20.25
C GLY A 144 9.06 -11.59 -21.65
N SER A 145 8.34 -12.70 -21.80
CA SER A 145 8.08 -13.32 -23.10
C SER A 145 6.79 -12.83 -23.78
N PHE A 146 5.96 -12.04 -23.07
CA PHE A 146 4.62 -11.60 -23.51
C PHE A 146 3.67 -12.75 -23.85
N THR A 147 3.91 -13.95 -23.30
CA THR A 147 3.07 -15.14 -23.48
C THR A 147 2.11 -15.39 -22.32
N GLY A 148 2.12 -14.52 -21.29
CA GLY A 148 1.32 -14.68 -20.09
C GLY A 148 1.92 -15.64 -19.05
N LYS A 149 3.15 -16.12 -19.25
CA LYS A 149 3.84 -17.00 -18.31
C LYS A 149 4.32 -16.21 -17.09
N LEU A 150 4.07 -16.75 -15.90
CA LEU A 150 4.43 -16.13 -14.63
C LEU A 150 5.70 -16.75 -14.04
N ILE A 151 6.49 -15.92 -13.39
CA ILE A 151 7.66 -16.32 -12.59
C ILE A 151 7.61 -15.63 -11.22
N SER A 152 8.32 -16.19 -10.25
CA SER A 152 8.58 -15.51 -8.98
C SER A 152 9.41 -14.26 -9.24
N GLY A 153 8.96 -13.13 -8.73
CA GLY A 153 9.63 -11.86 -8.92
C GLY A 153 8.83 -10.67 -8.41
N MET A 154 9.44 -9.51 -8.43
CA MET A 154 8.81 -8.27 -7.97
C MET A 154 8.92 -7.17 -9.02
N GLY A 155 7.85 -6.37 -9.10
CA GLY A 155 7.85 -5.11 -9.82
C GLY A 155 8.73 -4.05 -9.15
N PHE A 156 9.11 -3.05 -9.89
CA PHE A 156 10.09 -2.04 -9.46
C PHE A 156 9.65 -1.25 -8.23
N PHE A 157 8.37 -0.88 -8.13
CA PHE A 157 7.84 -0.15 -6.98
C PHE A 157 7.73 -1.05 -5.75
N ALA A 158 7.24 -2.28 -5.90
CA ALA A 158 7.18 -3.26 -4.82
C ALA A 158 8.58 -3.53 -4.24
N LYS A 159 9.57 -3.75 -5.11
CA LYS A 159 10.97 -3.95 -4.72
C LYS A 159 11.53 -2.74 -3.96
N ALA A 160 11.31 -1.53 -4.48
CA ALA A 160 11.81 -0.30 -3.89
C ALA A 160 11.18 0.01 -2.52
N LEU A 161 9.91 -0.34 -2.32
CA LEU A 161 9.21 -0.22 -1.04
C LEU A 161 9.75 -1.23 -0.01
N LYS A 162 9.88 -2.51 -0.39
CA LYS A 162 10.46 -3.55 0.51
C LYS A 162 11.88 -3.20 0.93
N GLN A 163 12.70 -2.68 0.02
CA GLN A 163 14.07 -2.23 0.33
C GLN A 163 14.11 -1.06 1.34
N ARG A 164 13.05 -0.27 1.44
CA ARG A 164 12.88 0.82 2.41
C ARG A 164 12.22 0.38 3.72
N GLY A 165 11.93 -0.92 3.88
CA GLY A 165 11.36 -1.48 5.10
C GLY A 165 9.83 -1.38 5.21
N TYR A 166 9.12 -0.98 4.15
CA TYR A 166 7.66 -1.00 4.16
C TYR A 166 7.12 -2.43 4.23
N ASN A 167 6.01 -2.61 4.97
CA ASN A 167 5.25 -3.86 4.97
C ASN A 167 4.40 -3.94 3.69
N VAL A 168 4.82 -4.74 2.72
CA VAL A 168 4.21 -4.83 1.38
C VAL A 168 3.64 -6.21 1.16
N ILE A 169 2.33 -6.26 0.89
CA ILE A 169 1.60 -7.49 0.56
C ILE A 169 0.97 -7.40 -0.83
N ASP A 170 0.71 -8.57 -1.42
CA ASP A 170 -0.02 -8.69 -2.67
C ASP A 170 -1.53 -8.55 -2.43
N VAL A 171 -2.25 -8.03 -3.41
CA VAL A 171 -3.73 -7.93 -3.35
C VAL A 171 -4.41 -9.29 -3.14
N GLU A 172 -3.78 -10.38 -3.52
CA GLU A 172 -4.27 -11.75 -3.36
C GLU A 172 -4.11 -12.28 -1.91
N GLU A 173 -3.44 -11.53 -1.03
CA GLU A 173 -3.21 -11.89 0.39
C GLU A 173 -4.22 -11.21 1.35
N VAL A 174 -5.18 -10.43 0.84
CA VAL A 174 -6.18 -9.68 1.62
C VAL A 174 -7.51 -10.43 1.75
#